data_98281fcfda95a9691c83527512dbfa16
#
_entry.id   98281fcfda95a9691c83527512dbfa16
#
_cell.length_a   1.000
_cell.length_b   1.000
_cell.length_c   1.000
_cell.angle_alpha   90.00
_cell.angle_beta   90.00
_cell.angle_gamma   90.00
#
_symmetry.space_group_name_H-M   'P 1'
#
loop_
_entity.id
_entity.type
_entity.pdbx_description
1 polymer ?
#
loop_
_entity_poly.entity_id
_entity_poly.type
_entity_poly.pdbx_seq_one_letter_code
_entity_poly.pdbx_strand_id
1 'polypeptide(L)'
;LIEVAGRPLLDHALALAAPLGLKHVVVNTHYRAEQIARHLSTQPEIKLTFESPEILETGGGLRHALPLLGTGPVFTLNTDAVWSGPNPLELLNSAWNSQDMDALLLLVHKPNALGHSGAGDFEKDVNGRLVRGPGAIFSGAQILKTGDLATIPDATFSLNVVWDLMLDRKRLFGLTYPGNWCDVGRPENVPLATRMLSDV
;
A
#
# COMPACT_ATOMS: atom_id res chain seq x y z
N LEU A 1 -18.99 1.86 2.79
CA LEU A 1 -17.79 2.18 2.02
C LEU A 1 -17.73 3.69 1.81
N ILE A 2 -16.53 4.27 1.99
CA ILE A 2 -16.31 5.70 1.71
C ILE A 2 -16.15 5.85 0.20
N GLU A 3 -16.80 6.85 -0.38
CA GLU A 3 -16.76 7.13 -1.82
C GLU A 3 -15.98 8.42 -2.10
N VAL A 4 -15.20 8.39 -3.17
CA VAL A 4 -14.53 9.56 -3.77
C VAL A 4 -14.91 9.60 -5.24
N ALA A 5 -15.37 10.75 -5.74
CA ALA A 5 -15.87 10.92 -7.10
C ALA A 5 -16.95 9.86 -7.49
N GLY A 6 -17.86 9.52 -6.56
CA GLY A 6 -18.94 8.56 -6.78
C GLY A 6 -18.53 7.09 -6.86
N ARG A 7 -17.30 6.76 -6.45
CA ARG A 7 -16.77 5.39 -6.46
C ARG A 7 -16.14 5.04 -5.10
N PRO A 8 -16.39 3.85 -4.54
CA PRO A 8 -15.75 3.39 -3.31
C PRO A 8 -14.22 3.42 -3.39
N LEU A 9 -13.55 3.83 -2.30
CA LEU A 9 -12.09 3.85 -2.22
C LEU A 9 -11.47 2.47 -2.50
N LEU A 10 -12.11 1.41 -2.02
CA LEU A 10 -11.70 0.04 -2.33
C LEU A 10 -11.67 -0.23 -3.84
N ASP A 11 -12.65 0.26 -4.59
CA ASP A 11 -12.72 0.04 -6.04
C ASP A 11 -11.68 0.88 -6.79
N HIS A 12 -11.31 2.06 -6.27
CA HIS A 12 -10.16 2.80 -6.79
C HIS A 12 -8.87 1.99 -6.65
N ALA A 13 -8.63 1.39 -5.48
CA ALA A 13 -7.45 0.56 -5.23
C ALA A 13 -7.44 -0.70 -6.11
N LEU A 14 -8.56 -1.41 -6.23
CA LEU A 14 -8.68 -2.61 -7.06
C LEU A 14 -8.45 -2.32 -8.54
N ALA A 15 -8.91 -1.15 -9.02
CA ALA A 15 -8.67 -0.74 -10.40
C ALA A 15 -7.18 -0.53 -10.73
N LEU A 16 -6.36 -0.14 -9.76
CA LEU A 16 -4.90 -0.02 -9.95
C LEU A 16 -4.25 -1.41 -10.07
N ALA A 17 -4.80 -2.43 -9.42
CA ALA A 17 -4.29 -3.79 -9.49
C ALA A 17 -4.69 -4.54 -10.77
N ALA A 18 -5.84 -4.21 -11.35
CA ALA A 18 -6.42 -4.93 -12.49
C ALA A 18 -5.50 -5.05 -13.72
N PRO A 19 -4.77 -4.01 -14.17
CA PRO A 19 -3.90 -4.10 -15.35
C PRO A 19 -2.70 -5.03 -15.17
N LEU A 20 -2.31 -5.35 -13.93
CA LEU A 20 -1.13 -6.20 -13.66
C LEU A 20 -1.40 -7.69 -13.87
N GLY A 21 -2.63 -8.12 -14.07
CA GLY A 21 -2.97 -9.52 -14.24
C GLY A 21 -2.54 -10.41 -13.07
N LEU A 22 -2.65 -9.89 -11.85
CA LEU A 22 -2.21 -10.57 -10.62
C LEU A 22 -2.98 -11.88 -10.43
N LYS A 23 -2.25 -12.95 -10.10
CA LYS A 23 -2.83 -14.28 -9.86
C LYS A 23 -3.71 -14.34 -8.62
N HIS A 24 -3.34 -13.57 -7.61
CA HIS A 24 -3.98 -13.54 -6.31
C HIS A 24 -4.17 -12.10 -5.87
N VAL A 25 -5.38 -11.74 -5.53
CA VAL A 25 -5.73 -10.47 -4.90
C VAL A 25 -6.44 -10.79 -3.59
N VAL A 26 -5.93 -10.24 -2.50
CA VAL A 26 -6.46 -10.46 -1.16
C VAL A 26 -6.78 -9.12 -0.52
N VAL A 27 -7.96 -8.99 0.05
CA VAL A 27 -8.38 -7.83 0.82
C VAL A 27 -8.47 -8.22 2.29
N ASN A 28 -7.66 -7.60 3.13
CA ASN A 28 -7.72 -7.77 4.57
C ASN A 28 -8.91 -7.00 5.14
N THR A 29 -9.65 -7.62 6.03
CA THR A 29 -10.86 -7.03 6.62
C THR A 29 -10.89 -7.24 8.12
N HIS A 30 -11.37 -6.23 8.83
CA HIS A 30 -11.67 -6.27 10.26
C HIS A 30 -13.00 -5.56 10.53
N TYR A 31 -12.99 -4.22 10.56
CA TYR A 31 -14.19 -3.41 10.80
C TYR A 31 -15.16 -3.49 9.63
N ARG A 32 -16.42 -3.81 9.91
CA ARG A 32 -17.50 -3.95 8.89
C ARG A 32 -17.16 -4.93 7.76
N ALA A 33 -16.43 -5.99 8.07
CA ALA A 33 -15.99 -7.00 7.10
C ALA A 33 -17.12 -7.54 6.22
N GLU A 34 -18.33 -7.75 6.79
CA GLU A 34 -19.50 -8.22 6.04
C GLU A 34 -19.96 -7.22 4.96
N GLN A 35 -19.75 -5.93 5.15
CA GLN A 35 -20.08 -4.92 4.14
C GLN A 35 -19.13 -5.03 2.94
N ILE A 36 -17.85 -5.26 3.20
CA ILE A 36 -16.84 -5.50 2.16
C ILE A 36 -17.11 -6.82 1.44
N ALA A 37 -17.41 -7.88 2.19
CA ALA A 37 -17.74 -9.20 1.61
C ALA A 37 -18.96 -9.13 0.68
N ARG A 38 -20.01 -8.41 1.06
CA ARG A 38 -21.17 -8.19 0.19
C ARG A 38 -20.83 -7.37 -1.06
N HIS A 39 -20.02 -6.32 -0.91
CA HIS A 39 -19.58 -5.48 -2.02
C HIS A 39 -18.79 -6.28 -3.06
N LEU A 40 -17.90 -7.16 -2.60
CA LEU A 40 -17.05 -7.99 -3.46
C LEU A 40 -17.67 -9.34 -3.87
N SER A 41 -18.93 -9.61 -3.51
CA SER A 41 -19.59 -10.92 -3.75
C SER A 41 -19.67 -11.32 -5.22
N THR A 42 -19.61 -10.36 -6.14
CA THR A 42 -19.61 -10.59 -7.60
C THR A 42 -18.19 -10.72 -8.19
N GLN A 43 -17.14 -10.65 -7.37
CA GLN A 43 -15.73 -10.71 -7.76
C GLN A 43 -15.03 -11.89 -7.05
N PRO A 44 -15.35 -13.17 -7.43
CA PRO A 44 -14.88 -14.36 -6.71
C PRO A 44 -13.36 -14.59 -6.78
N GLU A 45 -12.69 -13.93 -7.72
CA GLU A 45 -11.23 -13.90 -7.85
C GLU A 45 -10.55 -13.15 -6.71
N ILE A 46 -11.23 -12.20 -6.06
CA ILE A 46 -10.74 -11.47 -4.90
C ILE A 46 -11.02 -12.28 -3.64
N LYS A 47 -9.98 -12.60 -2.90
CA LYS A 47 -10.09 -13.33 -1.64
C LYS A 47 -10.12 -12.36 -0.46
N LEU A 48 -10.84 -12.75 0.60
CA LEU A 48 -10.92 -11.98 1.82
C LEU A 48 -10.19 -12.71 2.95
N THR A 49 -9.48 -11.95 3.79
CA THR A 49 -9.05 -12.41 5.11
C THR A 49 -9.79 -11.62 6.18
N PHE A 50 -10.12 -12.30 7.27
CA PHE A 50 -10.84 -11.71 8.39
C PHE A 50 -9.93 -11.70 9.61
N GLU A 51 -9.63 -10.50 10.09
CA GLU A 51 -8.86 -10.31 11.31
C GLU A 51 -9.83 -10.29 12.49
N SER A 52 -9.72 -11.25 13.38
CA SER A 52 -10.62 -11.39 14.54
C SER A 52 -9.92 -12.17 15.66
N PRO A 53 -10.10 -11.80 16.95
CA PRO A 53 -10.93 -10.69 17.42
C PRO A 53 -10.25 -9.30 17.25
N GLU A 54 -8.93 -9.25 17.14
CA GLU A 54 -8.15 -8.02 17.11
C GLU A 54 -7.64 -7.73 15.71
N ILE A 55 -7.41 -6.43 15.45
CA ILE A 55 -6.73 -5.97 14.24
C ILE A 55 -5.25 -6.36 14.32
N LEU A 56 -4.69 -6.91 13.25
CA LEU A 56 -3.32 -7.42 13.22
C LEU A 56 -2.28 -6.38 12.82
N GLU A 57 -2.70 -5.16 12.51
CA GLU A 57 -1.89 -4.13 11.87
C GLU A 57 -1.34 -4.56 10.50
N THR A 58 -0.56 -3.68 9.85
CA THR A 58 -0.15 -3.87 8.45
C THR A 58 0.75 -5.07 8.21
N GLY A 59 1.67 -5.37 9.13
CA GLY A 59 2.58 -6.50 9.02
C GLY A 59 1.92 -7.83 9.39
N GLY A 60 1.19 -7.87 10.51
CA GLY A 60 0.46 -9.05 10.94
C GLY A 60 -0.67 -9.42 9.97
N GLY A 61 -1.40 -8.43 9.44
CA GLY A 61 -2.43 -8.63 8.43
C GLY A 61 -1.87 -9.20 7.12
N LEU A 62 -0.72 -8.68 6.65
CA LEU A 62 -0.05 -9.24 5.49
C LEU A 62 0.40 -10.69 5.73
N ARG A 63 1.01 -10.97 6.90
CA ARG A 63 1.38 -12.34 7.28
C ARG A 63 0.18 -13.28 7.30
N HIS A 64 -0.95 -12.82 7.81
CA HIS A 64 -2.20 -13.58 7.84
C HIS A 64 -2.73 -13.91 6.44
N ALA A 65 -2.48 -13.03 5.45
CA ALA A 65 -2.89 -13.21 4.06
C ALA A 65 -1.96 -14.14 3.24
N LEU A 66 -0.74 -14.43 3.70
CA LEU A 66 0.25 -15.21 2.93
C LEU A 66 -0.25 -16.56 2.41
N PRO A 67 -1.05 -17.35 3.14
CA PRO A 67 -1.59 -18.62 2.62
C PRO A 67 -2.41 -18.46 1.33
N LEU A 68 -2.97 -17.27 1.08
CA LEU A 68 -3.74 -16.96 -0.12
C LEU A 68 -2.90 -16.27 -1.20
N LEU A 69 -1.79 -15.63 -0.85
CA LEU A 69 -0.92 -14.85 -1.74
C LEU A 69 0.18 -15.71 -2.40
N GLY A 70 0.60 -16.79 -1.76
CA GLY A 70 1.72 -17.61 -2.23
C GLY A 70 3.09 -17.13 -1.72
N THR A 71 4.18 -17.55 -2.38
CA THR A 71 5.56 -17.44 -1.87
C THR A 71 6.43 -16.37 -2.54
N GLY A 72 5.93 -15.65 -3.51
CA GLY A 72 6.67 -14.61 -4.24
C GLY A 72 6.66 -13.24 -3.51
N PRO A 73 7.36 -12.26 -4.08
CA PRO A 73 7.14 -10.87 -3.69
C PRO A 73 5.68 -10.48 -3.91
N VAL A 74 5.16 -9.63 -3.04
CA VAL A 74 3.77 -9.16 -3.10
C VAL A 74 3.70 -7.65 -3.20
N PHE A 75 2.68 -7.14 -3.88
CA PHE A 75 2.28 -5.76 -3.73
C PHE A 75 1.43 -5.61 -2.46
N THR A 76 1.59 -4.49 -1.76
CA THR A 76 0.58 -3.99 -0.81
C THR A 76 0.13 -2.61 -1.24
N LEU A 77 -1.14 -2.33 -1.04
CA LEU A 77 -1.74 -1.05 -1.38
C LEU A 77 -2.76 -0.69 -0.30
N ASN A 78 -2.57 0.47 0.33
CA ASN A 78 -3.56 1.03 1.23
C ASN A 78 -4.78 1.50 0.43
N THR A 79 -5.97 1.28 0.98
CA THR A 79 -7.24 1.60 0.31
C THR A 79 -7.80 2.96 0.71
N ASP A 80 -7.09 3.72 1.52
CA ASP A 80 -7.49 5.05 2.03
C ASP A 80 -6.83 6.21 1.29
N ALA A 81 -6.42 5.97 0.04
CA ALA A 81 -5.81 6.99 -0.82
C ALA A 81 -6.29 6.87 -2.26
N VAL A 82 -6.20 7.98 -3.00
CA VAL A 82 -6.42 8.03 -4.45
C VAL A 82 -5.24 8.67 -5.17
N TRP A 83 -5.11 8.38 -6.44
CA TRP A 83 -3.96 8.69 -7.26
C TRP A 83 -4.38 9.41 -8.54
N SER A 84 -3.59 10.42 -8.96
CA SER A 84 -3.73 11.11 -10.24
C SER A 84 -2.38 11.11 -10.94
N GLY A 85 -2.32 10.46 -12.10
CA GLY A 85 -1.09 10.23 -12.88
C GLY A 85 -0.90 8.76 -13.26
N PRO A 86 0.36 8.32 -13.51
CA PRO A 86 0.64 6.94 -13.89
C PRO A 86 0.22 5.93 -12.82
N ASN A 87 -0.10 4.69 -13.22
CA ASN A 87 -0.48 3.64 -12.27
C ASN A 87 0.69 3.33 -11.30
N PRO A 88 0.50 3.52 -9.98
CA PRO A 88 1.54 3.33 -8.97
C PRO A 88 2.09 1.91 -8.94
N LEU A 89 1.26 0.90 -9.15
CA LEU A 89 1.67 -0.51 -9.11
C LEU A 89 2.45 -0.91 -10.38
N GLU A 90 2.10 -0.35 -11.54
CA GLU A 90 2.88 -0.56 -12.78
C GLU A 90 4.26 0.08 -12.67
N LEU A 91 4.37 1.27 -12.06
CA LEU A 91 5.65 1.91 -11.79
C LEU A 91 6.53 1.06 -10.87
N LEU A 92 5.96 0.56 -9.77
CA LEU A 92 6.65 -0.35 -8.86
C LEU A 92 7.11 -1.62 -9.57
N ASN A 93 6.22 -2.24 -10.35
CA ASN A 93 6.54 -3.47 -11.11
C ASN A 93 7.71 -3.26 -12.08
N SER A 94 7.72 -2.14 -12.76
CA SER A 94 8.75 -1.81 -13.76
C SER A 94 10.11 -1.49 -13.13
N ALA A 95 10.12 -0.94 -11.91
CA ALA A 95 11.35 -0.57 -11.20
C ALA A 95 11.87 -1.66 -10.25
N TRP A 96 11.10 -2.72 -10.03
CA TRP A 96 11.45 -3.79 -9.09
C TRP A 96 12.65 -4.62 -9.56
N ASN A 97 13.67 -4.73 -8.70
CA ASN A 97 14.79 -5.64 -8.88
C ASN A 97 14.95 -6.55 -7.66
N SER A 98 14.51 -7.79 -7.79
CA SER A 98 14.54 -8.77 -6.70
C SER A 98 15.95 -9.20 -6.27
N GLN A 99 17.00 -8.94 -7.06
CA GLN A 99 18.38 -9.25 -6.68
C GLN A 99 18.90 -8.24 -5.65
N ASP A 100 18.57 -6.97 -5.80
CA ASP A 100 19.07 -5.89 -4.96
C ASP A 100 18.10 -5.47 -3.86
N MET A 101 16.80 -5.63 -4.10
CA MET A 101 15.75 -5.10 -3.24
C MET A 101 15.09 -6.21 -2.42
N ASP A 102 14.78 -5.91 -1.15
CA ASP A 102 13.85 -6.69 -0.34
C ASP A 102 12.49 -6.01 -0.26
N ALA A 103 12.45 -4.66 -0.36
CA ALA A 103 11.24 -3.92 -0.67
C ALA A 103 11.55 -2.68 -1.50
N LEU A 104 10.53 -2.24 -2.28
CA LEU A 104 10.50 -0.98 -3.02
C LEU A 104 9.22 -0.23 -2.63
N LEU A 105 9.38 0.88 -1.93
CA LEU A 105 8.30 1.74 -1.47
C LEU A 105 8.04 2.85 -2.48
N LEU A 106 6.77 3.14 -2.76
CA LEU A 106 6.41 4.31 -3.55
C LEU A 106 6.27 5.53 -2.64
N LEU A 107 7.05 6.56 -2.93
CA LEU A 107 7.18 7.76 -2.13
C LEU A 107 6.61 8.96 -2.86
N VAL A 108 5.98 9.86 -2.12
CA VAL A 108 5.42 11.10 -2.64
C VAL A 108 6.11 12.29 -1.98
N HIS A 109 6.51 13.27 -2.76
CA HIS A 109 7.00 14.54 -2.22
C HIS A 109 5.85 15.40 -1.68
N LYS A 110 6.12 16.16 -0.63
CA LYS A 110 5.12 17.00 0.07
C LYS A 110 4.20 17.81 -0.86
N PRO A 111 4.70 18.48 -1.91
CA PRO A 111 3.82 19.26 -2.79
C PRO A 111 2.76 18.43 -3.52
N ASN A 112 3.02 17.14 -3.71
CA ASN A 112 2.16 16.20 -4.42
C ASN A 112 1.33 15.31 -3.47
N ALA A 113 1.50 15.46 -2.15
CA ALA A 113 0.83 14.68 -1.11
C ALA A 113 -0.32 15.49 -0.49
N LEU A 114 -1.48 15.46 -1.13
CA LEU A 114 -2.65 16.18 -0.67
C LEU A 114 -3.30 15.46 0.53
N GLY A 115 -3.85 16.23 1.46
CA GLY A 115 -4.51 15.70 2.64
C GLY A 115 -3.56 15.18 3.73
N HIS A 116 -2.26 15.12 3.46
CA HIS A 116 -1.23 14.66 4.39
C HIS A 116 -0.55 15.84 5.10
N SER A 117 -0.37 15.73 6.42
CA SER A 117 0.23 16.79 7.25
C SER A 117 1.56 16.38 7.93
N GLY A 118 2.05 15.17 7.67
CA GLY A 118 3.27 14.64 8.27
C GLY A 118 4.56 15.32 7.78
N ALA A 119 5.65 15.12 8.52
CA ALA A 119 6.97 15.63 8.16
C ALA A 119 7.59 14.87 6.97
N GLY A 120 7.18 13.63 6.75
CA GLY A 120 7.74 12.64 5.83
C GLY A 120 8.25 11.44 6.61
N ASP A 121 8.58 10.37 5.90
CA ASP A 121 8.94 9.07 6.48
C ASP A 121 10.35 8.65 6.13
N PHE A 122 10.83 9.02 4.94
CA PHE A 122 12.10 8.56 4.40
C PHE A 122 12.85 9.61 3.59
N GLU A 123 14.15 9.56 3.69
CA GLU A 123 15.10 10.17 2.75
C GLU A 123 15.66 9.09 1.83
N LYS A 124 16.05 9.48 0.62
CA LYS A 124 16.54 8.57 -0.41
C LYS A 124 17.96 8.98 -0.84
N ASP A 125 18.90 8.03 -0.84
CA ASP A 125 20.24 8.25 -1.37
C ASP A 125 20.26 8.27 -2.92
N VAL A 126 21.41 8.56 -3.50
CA VAL A 126 21.61 8.62 -4.96
C VAL A 126 21.39 7.27 -5.67
N ASN A 127 21.44 6.16 -4.93
CA ASN A 127 21.19 4.81 -5.44
C ASN A 127 19.75 4.35 -5.21
N GLY A 128 18.90 5.18 -4.62
CA GLY A 128 17.51 4.85 -4.31
C GLY A 128 17.31 4.13 -2.98
N ARG A 129 18.36 3.91 -2.16
CA ARG A 129 18.21 3.30 -0.85
C ARG A 129 17.61 4.29 0.13
N LEU A 130 16.78 3.77 1.03
CA LEU A 130 16.06 4.57 2.01
C LEU A 130 16.81 4.61 3.35
N VAL A 131 16.62 5.74 4.03
CA VAL A 131 16.89 5.94 5.46
C VAL A 131 15.68 6.64 6.08
N ARG A 132 15.42 6.41 7.37
CA ARG A 132 14.35 7.15 8.09
C ARG A 132 14.71 8.64 8.15
N GLY A 133 13.75 9.49 7.84
CA GLY A 133 13.95 10.94 7.88
C GLY A 133 12.74 11.73 7.37
N PRO A 134 12.71 13.05 7.58
CA PRO A 134 11.58 13.93 7.26
C PRO A 134 11.51 14.30 5.76
N GLY A 135 11.86 13.40 4.87
CA GLY A 135 11.90 13.63 3.43
C GLY A 135 10.57 13.38 2.73
N ALA A 136 10.50 12.31 1.94
CA ALA A 136 9.31 11.92 1.22
C ALA A 136 8.35 11.09 2.09
N ILE A 137 7.08 11.05 1.69
CA ILE A 137 5.99 10.39 2.39
C ILE A 137 5.77 9.02 1.75
N PHE A 138 5.61 7.97 2.56
CA PHE A 138 5.18 6.67 2.07
C PHE A 138 3.70 6.71 1.68
N SER A 139 3.44 6.39 0.45
CA SER A 139 2.10 6.52 -0.16
C SER A 139 1.13 5.39 0.15
N GLY A 140 1.56 4.37 0.89
CA GLY A 140 0.77 3.15 1.10
C GLY A 140 0.92 2.10 -0.01
N ALA A 141 1.72 2.35 -1.06
CA ALA A 141 1.97 1.41 -2.14
C ALA A 141 3.42 0.90 -2.12
N GLN A 142 3.61 -0.41 -2.20
CA GLN A 142 4.93 -1.04 -2.26
C GLN A 142 4.89 -2.42 -2.90
N ILE A 143 6.07 -2.93 -3.27
CA ILE A 143 6.33 -4.35 -3.53
C ILE A 143 7.40 -4.83 -2.55
N LEU A 144 7.21 -5.99 -1.93
CA LEU A 144 8.16 -6.52 -0.95
C LEU A 144 8.24 -8.04 -0.95
N LYS A 145 9.40 -8.56 -0.54
CA LYS A 145 9.59 -9.97 -0.18
C LYS A 145 8.97 -10.25 1.18
N THR A 146 8.37 -11.42 1.32
CA THR A 146 7.57 -11.78 2.50
C THR A 146 8.32 -12.63 3.52
N GLY A 147 9.56 -13.02 3.25
CA GLY A 147 10.33 -13.94 4.09
C GLY A 147 10.53 -13.46 5.54
N ASP A 148 10.76 -12.15 5.73
CA ASP A 148 10.98 -11.58 7.05
C ASP A 148 9.71 -11.58 7.93
N LEU A 149 8.52 -11.61 7.35
CA LEU A 149 7.25 -11.65 8.10
C LEU A 149 7.18 -12.85 9.06
N ALA A 150 7.77 -13.97 8.68
CA ALA A 150 7.79 -15.18 9.50
C ALA A 150 8.76 -15.09 10.70
N THR A 151 9.71 -14.16 10.67
CA THR A 151 10.71 -13.98 11.75
C THR A 151 10.20 -13.12 12.90
N ILE A 152 9.12 -12.38 12.72
CA ILE A 152 8.54 -11.51 13.75
C ILE A 152 7.72 -12.37 14.71
N PRO A 153 8.05 -12.37 16.01
CA PRO A 153 7.37 -13.23 16.99
C PRO A 153 5.94 -12.77 17.29
N ASP A 154 5.69 -11.47 17.27
CA ASP A 154 4.39 -10.88 17.60
C ASP A 154 3.31 -11.23 16.57
N ALA A 155 2.09 -11.47 17.01
CA ALA A 155 0.95 -11.69 16.13
C ALA A 155 0.53 -10.38 15.43
N THR A 156 0.52 -9.29 16.18
CA THR A 156 0.13 -7.94 15.78
C THR A 156 1.36 -7.08 15.66
N PHE A 157 1.68 -6.60 14.46
CA PHE A 157 2.83 -5.72 14.22
C PHE A 157 2.68 -4.92 12.94
N SER A 158 3.30 -3.73 12.93
CA SER A 158 3.39 -2.87 11.76
C SER A 158 4.45 -3.36 10.77
N LEU A 159 4.26 -3.12 9.48
CA LEU A 159 5.30 -3.32 8.45
C LEU A 159 6.58 -2.50 8.72
N ASN A 160 6.51 -1.46 9.55
CA ASN A 160 7.70 -0.74 9.98
C ASN A 160 8.78 -1.65 10.58
N VAL A 161 8.38 -2.67 11.35
CA VAL A 161 9.32 -3.64 11.93
C VAL A 161 10.09 -4.40 10.85
N VAL A 162 9.39 -4.77 9.77
CA VAL A 162 10.01 -5.47 8.62
C VAL A 162 10.91 -4.52 7.83
N TRP A 163 10.47 -3.28 7.62
CA TRP A 163 11.31 -2.28 6.96
C TRP A 163 12.59 -1.97 7.73
N ASP A 164 12.56 -1.96 9.06
CA ASP A 164 13.76 -1.73 9.87
C ASP A 164 14.81 -2.84 9.65
N LEU A 165 14.38 -4.11 9.53
CA LEU A 165 15.27 -5.21 9.15
C LEU A 165 15.85 -5.03 7.74
N MET A 166 15.05 -4.52 6.79
CA MET A 166 15.50 -4.27 5.42
C MET A 166 16.40 -3.03 5.33
N LEU A 167 16.19 -2.01 6.17
CA LEU A 167 17.06 -0.84 6.31
C LEU A 167 18.44 -1.24 6.82
N ASP A 168 18.52 -2.06 7.85
CA ASP A 168 19.78 -2.57 8.41
C ASP A 168 20.63 -3.30 7.37
N ARG A 169 19.97 -4.04 6.46
CA ARG A 169 20.61 -4.73 5.33
C ARG A 169 20.86 -3.82 4.13
N LYS A 170 20.42 -2.56 4.16
CA LYS A 170 20.46 -1.60 3.02
C LYS A 170 19.72 -2.12 1.78
N ARG A 171 18.63 -2.83 1.98
CA ARG A 171 17.83 -3.46 0.93
C ARG A 171 16.40 -2.91 0.83
N LEU A 172 16.10 -1.82 1.56
CA LEU A 172 14.87 -1.03 1.41
C LEU A 172 15.12 0.12 0.43
N PHE A 173 14.33 0.18 -0.64
CA PHE A 173 14.45 1.17 -1.70
C PHE A 173 13.19 2.00 -1.85
N GLY A 174 13.33 3.17 -2.46
CA GLY A 174 12.23 4.09 -2.73
C GLY A 174 12.18 4.54 -4.17
N LEU A 175 10.98 4.52 -4.74
CA LEU A 175 10.65 5.10 -6.03
C LEU A 175 9.80 6.36 -5.82
N THR A 176 10.17 7.48 -6.45
CA THR A 176 9.37 8.69 -6.35
C THR A 176 8.20 8.63 -7.34
N TYR A 177 7.00 8.85 -6.85
CA TYR A 177 5.80 8.96 -7.66
C TYR A 177 5.76 10.32 -8.38
N PRO A 178 5.59 10.36 -9.70
CA PRO A 178 5.63 11.62 -10.46
C PRO A 178 4.27 12.36 -10.49
N GLY A 179 3.18 11.72 -10.07
CA GLY A 179 1.84 12.28 -10.05
C GLY A 179 1.44 12.84 -8.68
N ASN A 180 0.14 13.07 -8.50
CA ASN A 180 -0.45 13.49 -7.23
C ASN A 180 -1.09 12.33 -6.49
N TRP A 181 -1.01 12.36 -5.19
CA TRP A 181 -1.60 11.39 -4.26
C TRP A 181 -2.38 12.14 -3.19
N CYS A 182 -3.57 11.65 -2.85
CA CYS A 182 -4.38 12.22 -1.79
C CYS A 182 -4.68 11.16 -0.72
N ASP A 183 -4.26 11.47 0.51
CA ASP A 183 -4.63 10.71 1.71
C ASP A 183 -6.09 10.99 2.04
N VAL A 184 -6.92 9.95 2.09
CA VAL A 184 -8.35 9.99 2.43
C VAL A 184 -8.64 9.28 3.76
N GLY A 185 -7.62 9.03 4.56
CA GLY A 185 -7.75 8.46 5.90
C GLY A 185 -8.60 9.32 6.86
N ARG A 186 -8.91 10.56 6.47
CA ARG A 186 -9.82 11.46 7.17
C ARG A 186 -10.98 11.87 6.26
N PRO A 187 -12.24 11.85 6.75
CA PRO A 187 -13.41 12.23 5.95
C PRO A 187 -13.33 13.64 5.34
N GLU A 188 -12.64 14.57 6.00
CA GLU A 188 -12.44 15.95 5.53
C GLU A 188 -11.66 16.02 4.22
N ASN A 189 -10.89 14.99 3.89
CA ASN A 189 -10.09 14.93 2.67
C ASN A 189 -10.86 14.41 1.45
N VAL A 190 -12.07 13.87 1.62
CA VAL A 190 -12.92 13.37 0.51
C VAL A 190 -13.18 14.44 -0.57
N PRO A 191 -13.55 15.68 -0.24
CA PRO A 191 -13.73 16.72 -1.25
C PRO A 191 -12.45 17.08 -1.98
N LEU A 192 -11.29 17.03 -1.29
CA LEU A 192 -9.99 17.30 -1.88
C LEU A 192 -9.62 16.23 -2.91
N ALA A 193 -9.78 14.97 -2.53
CA ALA A 193 -9.57 13.82 -3.39
C ALA A 193 -10.48 13.83 -4.63
N THR A 194 -11.77 14.18 -4.43
CA THR A 194 -12.73 14.30 -5.53
C THR A 194 -12.30 15.37 -6.53
N ARG A 195 -11.88 16.55 -6.08
CA ARG A 195 -11.36 17.60 -6.97
C ARG A 195 -10.12 17.13 -7.73
N MET A 196 -9.13 16.54 -7.03
CA MET A 196 -7.92 16.02 -7.68
C MET A 196 -8.22 15.05 -8.82
N LEU A 197 -9.25 14.20 -8.68
CA LEU A 197 -9.64 13.25 -9.73
C LEU A 197 -10.48 13.89 -10.85
N SER A 198 -11.10 15.04 -10.62
CA SER A 198 -11.91 15.74 -11.64
C SER A 198 -11.08 16.66 -12.54
N ASP A 199 -9.90 17.05 -12.09
CA ASP A 199 -9.00 17.98 -12.80
C ASP A 199 -8.04 17.25 -13.78
N VAL A 200 -8.34 15.98 -14.13
CA VAL A 200 -7.52 15.12 -15.01
C VAL A 200 -8.15 14.96 -16.39
#